data_52e2d78b5ee635f6267cffe2a92256b3
#
_entry.id   52e2d78b5ee635f6267cffe2a92256b3
#
_cell.length_a   1.000
_cell.length_b   1.000
_cell.length_c   1.000
_cell.angle_alpha   90.00
_cell.angle_beta   90.00
_cell.angle_gamma   90.00
#
_symmetry.space_group_name_H-M   'P 1'
#
loop_
_entity.id
_entity.type
_entity.pdbx_description
1 polymer ?
#
loop_
_entity_poly.entity_id
_entity_poly.type
_entity_poly.pdbx_seq_one_letter_code
_entity_poly.pdbx_strand_id
1 'polypeptide(L)'
;MINKEELKMDLKLYKDSLGPERYKVKPEKRVPVAVGQIRVLFWMPNEYVLVYHIEEEGLVHAVPLTVWVSLTTCSTKIYLPEYVEGFPKLYAPLPFHVYIRKEILEEEGVPVYIVRPDTIEKVLRDVDRSPTWSAIKPIRDFLKLVWKRYEDLTLSSLFYTHDLRERRE
;
A
#
# COMPACT_ATOMS: atom_id res chain seq x y z
N MET A 1 22.55 6.56 10.56
CA MET A 1 23.23 5.35 10.06
C MET A 1 22.26 4.19 10.04
N ILE A 2 22.22 3.45 8.93
CA ILE A 2 21.30 2.31 8.80
C ILE A 2 21.87 1.11 9.54
N ASN A 3 21.09 0.57 10.49
CA ASN A 3 21.47 -0.63 11.21
C ASN A 3 20.96 -1.85 10.42
N LYS A 4 21.89 -2.52 9.74
CA LYS A 4 21.56 -3.67 8.88
C LYS A 4 20.98 -4.85 9.66
N GLU A 5 21.39 -5.03 10.92
CA GLU A 5 20.87 -6.12 11.75
C GLU A 5 19.40 -5.87 12.13
N GLU A 6 19.02 -4.62 12.41
CA GLU A 6 17.63 -4.26 12.66
C GLU A 6 16.78 -4.49 11.42
N LEU A 7 17.29 -4.11 10.23
CA LEU A 7 16.58 -4.32 8.98
C LEU A 7 16.35 -5.80 8.70
N LYS A 8 17.38 -6.62 8.95
CA LYS A 8 17.26 -8.09 8.80
C LYS A 8 16.23 -8.68 9.76
N MET A 9 16.21 -8.19 11.00
CA MET A 9 15.26 -8.64 12.01
C MET A 9 13.84 -8.27 11.61
N ASP A 10 13.61 -7.01 11.20
CA ASP A 10 12.31 -6.54 10.78
C ASP A 10 11.81 -7.32 9.56
N LEU A 11 12.69 -7.56 8.58
CA LEU A 11 12.35 -8.37 7.42
C LEU A 11 11.97 -9.80 7.81
N LYS A 12 12.70 -10.40 8.74
CA LYS A 12 12.38 -11.74 9.23
C LYS A 12 11.02 -11.77 9.92
N LEU A 13 10.73 -10.80 10.76
CA LEU A 13 9.43 -10.70 11.44
C LEU A 13 8.29 -10.56 10.43
N TYR A 14 8.50 -9.76 9.40
CA TYR A 14 7.52 -9.64 8.32
C TYR A 14 7.30 -10.97 7.60
N LYS A 15 8.38 -11.65 7.20
CA LYS A 15 8.31 -12.95 6.54
C LYS A 15 7.58 -13.99 7.40
N ASP A 16 7.88 -14.02 8.68
CA ASP A 16 7.26 -14.97 9.61
C ASP A 16 5.76 -14.71 9.79
N SER A 17 5.30 -13.49 9.52
CA SER A 17 3.89 -13.11 9.64
C SER A 17 3.08 -13.43 8.37
N LEU A 18 3.75 -13.76 7.26
CA LEU A 18 3.05 -14.05 6.00
C LEU A 18 2.26 -15.34 6.10
N GLY A 19 0.96 -15.25 5.87
CA GLY A 19 0.08 -16.41 5.85
C GLY A 19 -0.12 -16.97 4.45
N PRO A 20 -0.68 -18.19 4.35
CA PRO A 20 -0.92 -18.85 3.07
C PRO A 20 -2.05 -18.20 2.27
N GLU A 21 -2.95 -17.48 2.93
CA GLU A 21 -4.10 -16.84 2.31
C GLU A 21 -4.00 -15.33 2.40
N ARG A 22 -4.58 -14.65 1.40
CA ARG A 22 -4.53 -13.20 1.33
C ARG A 22 -5.33 -12.54 2.45
N TYR A 23 -6.49 -13.08 2.76
CA TYR A 23 -7.33 -12.56 3.83
C TYR A 23 -8.19 -13.67 4.40
N LYS A 24 -8.66 -13.49 5.65
CA LYS A 24 -9.55 -14.45 6.30
C LYS A 24 -10.87 -13.84 6.72
N VAL A 25 -10.91 -12.52 6.87
CA VAL A 25 -12.11 -11.82 7.35
C VAL A 25 -12.50 -10.78 6.33
N LYS A 26 -13.75 -10.85 5.86
CA LYS A 26 -14.33 -9.81 5.02
C LYS A 26 -14.98 -8.77 5.92
N PRO A 27 -14.97 -7.48 5.53
CA PRO A 27 -15.66 -6.46 6.31
C PRO A 27 -17.16 -6.74 6.34
N GLU A 28 -17.76 -6.52 7.51
CA GLU A 28 -19.21 -6.69 7.67
C GLU A 28 -19.98 -5.69 6.84
N LYS A 29 -19.43 -4.51 6.68
CA LYS A 29 -20.06 -3.43 5.91
C LYS A 29 -19.10 -2.92 4.88
N ARG A 30 -19.55 -2.88 3.64
CA ARG A 30 -18.79 -2.36 2.52
C ARG A 30 -18.83 -0.84 2.53
N VAL A 31 -17.66 -0.22 2.63
CA VAL A 31 -17.52 1.25 2.63
C VAL A 31 -16.91 1.69 1.30
N PRO A 32 -17.58 2.60 0.57
CA PRO A 32 -17.06 3.07 -0.72
C PRO A 32 -15.67 3.67 -0.64
N VAL A 33 -14.86 3.45 -1.68
CA VAL A 33 -13.54 4.04 -1.78
C VAL A 33 -13.67 5.54 -2.06
N ALA A 34 -12.84 6.34 -1.40
CA ALA A 34 -12.75 7.78 -1.65
C ALA A 34 -11.31 8.25 -1.59
N VAL A 35 -11.00 9.30 -2.34
CA VAL A 35 -9.66 9.90 -2.34
C VAL A 35 -9.29 10.40 -0.94
N GLY A 36 -8.07 10.14 -0.51
CA GLY A 36 -7.56 10.50 0.81
C GLY A 36 -7.67 9.40 1.84
N GLN A 37 -8.40 8.34 1.58
CA GLN A 37 -8.50 7.25 2.52
C GLN A 37 -7.20 6.47 2.63
N ILE A 38 -6.80 6.18 3.87
CA ILE A 38 -5.88 5.08 4.16
C ILE A 38 -6.79 3.87 4.39
N ARG A 39 -6.66 2.84 3.56
CA ARG A 39 -7.46 1.64 3.68
C ARG A 39 -6.61 0.47 4.14
N VAL A 40 -7.12 -0.28 5.10
CA VAL A 40 -6.52 -1.55 5.47
C VAL A 40 -7.06 -2.62 4.55
N LEU A 41 -6.16 -3.51 4.12
CA LEU A 41 -6.52 -4.76 3.44
C LEU A 41 -6.35 -5.88 4.46
N PHE A 42 -7.42 -6.63 4.71
CA PHE A 42 -7.42 -7.69 5.73
C PHE A 42 -6.71 -8.95 5.21
N TRP A 43 -5.42 -8.77 4.95
CA TRP A 43 -4.52 -9.85 4.55
C TRP A 43 -3.76 -10.37 5.77
N MET A 44 -2.84 -11.27 5.56
CA MET A 44 -2.02 -11.82 6.65
C MET A 44 -0.53 -11.68 6.30
N PRO A 45 0.19 -10.68 6.85
CA PRO A 45 -0.29 -9.59 7.68
C PRO A 45 -1.11 -8.57 6.88
N ASN A 46 -1.85 -7.71 7.58
CA ASN A 46 -2.59 -6.64 6.93
C ASN A 46 -1.68 -5.75 6.11
N GLU A 47 -2.16 -5.31 4.95
CA GLU A 47 -1.51 -4.27 4.15
C GLU A 47 -2.35 -3.01 4.17
N TYR A 48 -1.75 -1.89 3.80
CA TYR A 48 -2.40 -0.58 3.83
C TYR A 48 -2.11 0.14 2.52
N VAL A 49 -3.08 0.91 2.05
CA VAL A 49 -2.90 1.74 0.85
C VAL A 49 -3.46 3.13 1.07
N LEU A 50 -2.82 4.12 0.46
CA LEU A 50 -3.31 5.49 0.40
C LEU A 50 -3.92 5.73 -0.97
N VAL A 51 -5.21 6.00 -1.00
CA VAL A 51 -5.95 6.27 -2.24
C VAL A 51 -5.75 7.73 -2.63
N TYR A 52 -5.23 7.99 -3.84
CA TYR A 52 -5.00 9.36 -4.28
C TYR A 52 -5.73 9.75 -5.57
N HIS A 53 -6.27 8.79 -6.31
CA HIS A 53 -7.02 9.08 -7.52
C HIS A 53 -7.97 7.93 -7.84
N ILE A 54 -9.16 8.25 -8.32
CA ILE A 54 -10.14 7.25 -8.75
C ILE A 54 -10.60 7.64 -10.15
N GLU A 55 -10.40 6.75 -11.11
CA GLU A 55 -10.86 6.95 -12.47
C GLU A 55 -12.36 6.68 -12.58
N GLU A 56 -13.01 7.29 -13.56
CA GLU A 56 -14.45 7.12 -13.76
C GLU A 56 -14.86 5.65 -13.93
N GLU A 57 -14.00 4.86 -14.56
CA GLU A 57 -14.24 3.43 -14.77
C GLU A 57 -14.07 2.60 -13.50
N GLY A 58 -13.64 3.23 -12.40
CA GLY A 58 -13.50 2.56 -11.12
C GLY A 58 -12.11 2.00 -10.85
N LEU A 59 -11.11 2.38 -11.64
CA LEU A 59 -9.72 2.03 -11.34
C LEU A 59 -9.16 3.01 -10.31
N VAL A 60 -8.68 2.49 -9.21
CA VAL A 60 -8.13 3.28 -8.10
C VAL A 60 -6.62 3.31 -8.18
N HIS A 61 -6.05 4.52 -8.12
CA HIS A 61 -4.61 4.73 -8.03
C HIS A 61 -4.25 4.91 -6.56
N ALA A 62 -3.35 4.09 -6.06
CA ALA A 62 -2.98 4.10 -4.65
C ALA A 62 -1.47 3.89 -4.47
N VAL A 63 -0.99 4.30 -3.31
CA VAL A 63 0.39 4.04 -2.88
C VAL A 63 0.31 3.08 -1.71
N PRO A 64 0.98 1.91 -1.78
CA PRO A 64 1.07 1.03 -0.62
C PRO A 64 1.80 1.71 0.53
N LEU A 65 1.28 1.52 1.72
CA LEU A 65 1.89 2.01 2.94
C LEU A 65 2.38 0.83 3.77
N THR A 66 3.43 1.04 4.55
CA THR A 66 3.94 0.03 5.46
C THR A 66 3.96 0.55 6.89
N VAL A 67 3.74 -0.36 7.84
CA VAL A 67 3.96 -0.09 9.26
C VAL A 67 5.40 -0.45 9.66
N TRP A 68 6.13 -1.14 8.78
CA TRP A 68 7.56 -1.47 8.93
C TRP A 68 8.40 -0.31 8.37
N VAL A 69 8.33 0.84 9.04
CA VAL A 69 8.84 2.11 8.51
C VAL A 69 10.34 2.13 8.23
N SER A 70 11.10 1.21 8.83
CA SER A 70 12.54 1.07 8.55
C SER A 70 12.81 0.43 7.19
N LEU A 71 11.84 -0.27 6.63
CA LEU A 71 12.00 -1.09 5.41
C LEU A 71 11.55 -0.39 4.14
N THR A 72 11.52 0.94 4.13
CA THR A 72 11.16 1.71 2.94
C THR A 72 12.28 2.66 2.55
N THR A 73 12.33 3.00 1.25
CA THR A 73 13.24 4.03 0.73
C THR A 73 12.65 5.44 0.88
N CYS A 74 11.36 5.55 1.17
CA CYS A 74 10.69 6.84 1.34
C CYS A 74 10.91 7.37 2.76
N SER A 75 11.20 8.67 2.88
CA SER A 75 11.44 9.31 4.18
C SER A 75 10.17 9.88 4.83
N THR A 76 9.12 10.10 4.05
CA THR A 76 7.86 10.64 4.56
C THR A 76 7.21 9.68 5.55
N LYS A 77 6.72 10.26 6.66
CA LYS A 77 5.97 9.50 7.66
C LYS A 77 4.58 10.10 7.80
N ILE A 78 3.57 9.24 7.90
CA ILE A 78 2.19 9.65 8.15
C ILE A 78 1.85 9.25 9.56
N TYR A 79 1.59 10.24 10.40
CA TYR A 79 1.25 10.02 11.80
C TYR A 79 -0.22 10.34 12.00
N LEU A 80 -1.01 9.35 12.41
CA LEU A 80 -2.44 9.60 12.66
C LEU A 80 -2.59 10.38 13.97
N PRO A 81 -3.38 11.49 13.96
CA PRO A 81 -3.54 12.32 15.16
C PRO A 81 -4.30 11.61 16.27
N GLU A 82 -5.15 10.67 15.92
CA GLU A 82 -5.96 9.92 16.87
C GLU A 82 -5.71 8.43 16.75
N TYR A 83 -5.78 7.73 17.89
CA TYR A 83 -5.67 6.28 17.90
C TYR A 83 -6.94 5.64 17.34
N VAL A 84 -6.78 4.79 16.35
CA VAL A 84 -7.86 3.96 15.82
C VAL A 84 -7.63 2.55 16.35
N GLU A 85 -8.56 2.05 17.13
CA GLU A 85 -8.41 0.75 17.81
C GLU A 85 -8.11 -0.37 16.82
N GLY A 86 -7.05 -1.11 17.13
CA GLY A 86 -6.61 -2.23 16.30
C GLY A 86 -5.68 -1.86 15.16
N PHE A 87 -5.36 -0.58 14.96
CA PHE A 87 -4.51 -0.14 13.87
C PHE A 87 -3.34 0.73 14.34
N PRO A 88 -2.19 0.62 13.68
CA PRO A 88 -1.04 1.47 14.01
C PRO A 88 -1.31 2.95 13.76
N LYS A 89 -0.54 3.82 14.44
CA LYS A 89 -0.60 5.27 14.25
C LYS A 89 0.40 5.80 13.23
N LEU A 90 1.41 5.01 12.90
CA LEU A 90 2.51 5.45 12.04
C LEU A 90 2.59 4.60 10.79
N TYR A 91 2.64 5.28 9.65
CA TYR A 91 2.77 4.65 8.34
C TYR A 91 3.84 5.34 7.52
N ALA A 92 4.46 4.60 6.61
CA ALA A 92 5.37 5.17 5.61
C ALA A 92 5.00 4.64 4.22
N PRO A 93 5.12 5.46 3.17
CA PRO A 93 4.84 4.98 1.82
C PRO A 93 5.94 4.06 1.33
N LEU A 94 5.57 3.15 0.44
CA LEU A 94 6.50 2.36 -0.34
C LEU A 94 6.72 3.08 -1.68
N PRO A 95 7.88 2.90 -2.33
CA PRO A 95 8.25 3.70 -3.50
C PRO A 95 7.64 3.19 -4.82
N PHE A 96 6.38 2.78 -4.80
CA PHE A 96 5.70 2.37 -6.02
C PHE A 96 4.19 2.62 -5.92
N HIS A 97 3.54 2.66 -7.08
CA HIS A 97 2.10 2.84 -7.19
C HIS A 97 1.44 1.51 -7.53
N VAL A 98 0.19 1.34 -7.09
CA VAL A 98 -0.64 0.21 -7.48
C VAL A 98 -1.96 0.72 -8.05
N TYR A 99 -2.53 -0.04 -8.95
CA TYR A 99 -3.76 0.29 -9.65
C TYR A 99 -4.72 -0.86 -9.42
N ILE A 100 -5.74 -0.61 -8.60
CA ILE A 100 -6.63 -1.65 -8.10
C ILE A 100 -8.08 -1.23 -8.34
N ARG A 101 -8.91 -2.16 -8.77
CA ARG A 101 -10.34 -1.87 -8.97
C ARG A 101 -11.00 -1.58 -7.63
N LYS A 102 -11.87 -0.58 -7.60
CA LYS A 102 -12.53 -0.14 -6.36
C LYS A 102 -13.30 -1.26 -5.68
N GLU A 103 -13.92 -2.16 -6.46
CA GLU A 103 -14.68 -3.29 -5.92
C GLU A 103 -13.79 -4.20 -5.07
N ILE A 104 -12.55 -4.42 -5.50
CA ILE A 104 -11.58 -5.25 -4.77
C ILE A 104 -11.21 -4.59 -3.45
N LEU A 105 -10.90 -3.29 -3.47
CA LEU A 105 -10.58 -2.56 -2.24
C LEU A 105 -11.75 -2.56 -1.25
N GLU A 106 -12.97 -2.44 -1.76
CA GLU A 106 -14.16 -2.44 -0.91
C GLU A 106 -14.45 -3.81 -0.33
N GLU A 107 -14.15 -4.88 -1.06
CA GLU A 107 -14.36 -6.24 -0.59
C GLU A 107 -13.29 -6.69 0.41
N GLU A 108 -12.05 -6.26 0.24
CA GLU A 108 -10.93 -6.77 1.02
C GLU A 108 -10.58 -5.93 2.25
N GLY A 109 -11.20 -4.77 2.41
CA GLY A 109 -10.87 -3.93 3.54
C GLY A 109 -11.81 -2.77 3.78
N VAL A 110 -11.39 -1.90 4.71
CA VAL A 110 -12.15 -0.73 5.12
C VAL A 110 -11.22 0.47 5.27
N PRO A 111 -11.75 1.71 5.24
CA PRO A 111 -10.93 2.87 5.54
C PRO A 111 -10.58 2.94 7.02
N VAL A 112 -9.34 3.32 7.32
CA VAL A 112 -8.85 3.54 8.68
C VAL A 112 -8.88 5.04 9.02
N TYR A 113 -8.53 5.88 8.04
CA TYR A 113 -8.39 7.31 8.24
C TYR A 113 -8.45 8.03 6.89
N ILE A 114 -8.78 9.32 6.93
CA ILE A 114 -8.77 10.18 5.73
C ILE A 114 -7.72 11.25 5.94
N VAL A 115 -6.70 11.28 5.08
CA VAL A 115 -5.62 12.25 5.16
C VAL A 115 -5.99 13.53 4.39
N ARG A 116 -5.31 14.63 4.72
CA ARG A 116 -5.49 15.91 4.08
C ARG A 116 -4.85 15.93 2.70
N PRO A 117 -5.34 16.77 1.77
CA PRO A 117 -4.76 16.86 0.42
C PRO A 117 -3.28 17.20 0.41
N ASP A 118 -2.79 18.03 1.33
CA ASP A 118 -1.36 18.36 1.43
C ASP A 118 -0.52 17.15 1.80
N THR A 119 -1.05 16.23 2.61
CA THR A 119 -0.37 14.98 2.93
C THR A 119 -0.25 14.10 1.69
N ILE A 120 -1.30 14.02 0.88
CA ILE A 120 -1.29 13.26 -0.38
C ILE A 120 -0.18 13.78 -1.29
N GLU A 121 -0.11 15.10 -1.49
CA GLU A 121 0.91 15.71 -2.35
C GLU A 121 2.32 15.41 -1.86
N LYS A 122 2.54 15.50 -0.55
CA LYS A 122 3.84 15.22 0.05
C LYS A 122 4.25 13.76 -0.17
N VAL A 123 3.31 12.84 0.04
CA VAL A 123 3.56 11.41 -0.17
C VAL A 123 3.90 11.13 -1.63
N LEU A 124 3.12 11.66 -2.56
CA LEU A 124 3.35 11.42 -3.99
C LEU A 124 4.70 11.96 -4.44
N ARG A 125 5.10 13.15 -3.97
CA ARG A 125 6.42 13.70 -4.30
C ARG A 125 7.54 12.82 -3.78
N ASP A 126 7.41 12.32 -2.56
CA ASP A 126 8.42 11.45 -1.96
C ASP A 126 8.51 10.11 -2.72
N VAL A 127 7.37 9.50 -3.01
CA VAL A 127 7.31 8.24 -3.78
C VAL A 127 7.97 8.41 -5.15
N ASP A 128 7.62 9.48 -5.87
CA ASP A 128 8.12 9.71 -7.22
C ASP A 128 9.62 10.04 -7.28
N ARG A 129 10.17 10.55 -6.17
CA ARG A 129 11.60 10.88 -6.06
C ARG A 129 12.44 9.74 -5.48
N SER A 130 11.81 8.78 -4.80
CA SER A 130 12.52 7.69 -4.16
C SER A 130 12.85 6.59 -5.15
N PRO A 131 14.01 5.93 -5.00
CA PRO A 131 14.31 4.78 -5.85
C PRO A 131 13.32 3.66 -5.59
N THR A 132 12.81 3.07 -6.68
CA THR A 132 11.86 1.96 -6.62
C THR A 132 12.49 0.75 -5.93
N TRP A 133 13.78 0.50 -6.19
CA TRP A 133 14.51 -0.60 -5.59
C TRP A 133 15.74 -0.08 -4.86
N SER A 134 15.95 -0.57 -3.66
CA SER A 134 17.09 -0.20 -2.83
C SER A 134 18.29 -1.10 -3.12
N ALA A 135 19.51 -0.53 -3.01
CA ALA A 135 20.74 -1.31 -2.98
C ALA A 135 20.89 -2.07 -1.66
N ILE A 136 20.18 -1.65 -0.61
CA ILE A 136 20.21 -2.30 0.70
C ILE A 136 19.34 -3.55 0.64
N LYS A 137 19.97 -4.72 0.76
CA LYS A 137 19.32 -6.01 0.53
C LYS A 137 18.03 -6.22 1.34
N PRO A 138 17.97 -6.01 2.67
CA PRO A 138 16.72 -6.22 3.41
C PRO A 138 15.57 -5.34 2.91
N ILE A 139 15.85 -4.09 2.57
CA ILE A 139 14.83 -3.18 2.03
C ILE A 139 14.36 -3.68 0.66
N ARG A 140 15.30 -4.03 -0.20
CA ARG A 140 14.98 -4.56 -1.53
C ARG A 140 14.13 -5.83 -1.44
N ASP A 141 14.50 -6.75 -0.55
CA ASP A 141 13.76 -8.00 -0.38
C ASP A 141 12.35 -7.75 0.15
N PHE A 142 12.20 -6.81 1.08
CA PHE A 142 10.88 -6.41 1.58
C PHE A 142 10.01 -5.83 0.47
N LEU A 143 10.56 -4.91 -0.33
CA LEU A 143 9.81 -4.30 -1.44
C LEU A 143 9.33 -5.36 -2.44
N LYS A 144 10.17 -6.35 -2.75
CA LYS A 144 9.79 -7.46 -3.63
C LYS A 144 8.65 -8.29 -3.05
N LEU A 145 8.70 -8.58 -1.75
CA LEU A 145 7.66 -9.37 -1.08
C LEU A 145 6.32 -8.63 -1.08
N VAL A 146 6.34 -7.34 -0.76
CA VAL A 146 5.11 -6.55 -0.77
C VAL A 146 4.57 -6.42 -2.18
N TRP A 147 5.42 -6.09 -3.14
CA TRP A 147 5.02 -6.00 -4.55
C TRP A 147 4.32 -7.28 -5.01
N LYS A 148 4.88 -8.43 -4.67
CA LYS A 148 4.32 -9.73 -5.04
C LYS A 148 2.90 -9.92 -4.49
N ARG A 149 2.60 -9.40 -3.32
CA ARG A 149 1.26 -9.50 -2.72
C ARG A 149 0.21 -8.72 -3.52
N TYR A 150 0.62 -7.63 -4.16
CA TYR A 150 -0.26 -6.82 -5.01
C TYR A 150 -0.27 -7.28 -6.47
N GLU A 151 0.65 -8.14 -6.86
CA GLU A 151 0.89 -8.48 -8.26
C GLU A 151 -0.37 -8.93 -9.00
N ASP A 152 -1.11 -9.87 -8.44
CA ASP A 152 -2.34 -10.38 -9.06
C ASP A 152 -3.37 -9.27 -9.27
N LEU A 153 -3.56 -8.43 -8.28
CA LEU A 153 -4.52 -7.34 -8.33
C LEU A 153 -4.08 -6.27 -9.33
N THR A 154 -2.80 -5.93 -9.30
CA THR A 154 -2.21 -4.93 -10.20
C THR A 154 -2.23 -5.42 -11.64
N LEU A 155 -1.92 -6.69 -11.88
CA LEU A 155 -1.98 -7.28 -13.22
C LEU A 155 -3.39 -7.24 -13.79
N SER A 156 -4.38 -7.60 -13.01
CA SER A 156 -5.79 -7.49 -13.41
C SER A 156 -6.14 -6.06 -13.81
N SER A 157 -5.71 -5.10 -13.00
CA SER A 157 -5.95 -3.68 -13.27
C SER A 157 -5.18 -3.18 -14.49
N LEU A 158 -3.94 -3.63 -14.66
CA LEU A 158 -3.12 -3.28 -15.82
C LEU A 158 -3.72 -3.84 -17.12
N PHE A 159 -4.21 -5.05 -17.11
CA PHE A 159 -4.90 -5.61 -18.28
C PHE A 159 -6.09 -4.77 -18.69
N TYR A 160 -6.89 -4.36 -17.72
CA TYR A 160 -8.02 -3.47 -17.98
C TYR A 160 -7.55 -2.15 -18.60
N THR A 161 -6.55 -1.53 -18.02
CA THR A 161 -5.98 -0.27 -18.52
C THR A 161 -5.35 -0.45 -19.90
N HIS A 162 -4.64 -1.55 -20.11
CA HIS A 162 -3.99 -1.87 -21.37
C HIS A 162 -5.02 -2.05 -22.49
N ASP A 163 -6.11 -2.78 -22.25
CA ASP A 163 -7.21 -2.94 -23.19
C ASP A 163 -7.78 -1.59 -23.63
N LEU A 164 -7.97 -0.68 -22.68
CA LEU A 164 -8.45 0.67 -22.98
C LEU A 164 -7.47 1.45 -23.85
N ARG A 165 -6.16 1.31 -23.60
CA ARG A 165 -5.12 1.95 -24.40
C ARG A 165 -5.09 1.39 -25.81
N GLU A 166 -5.15 0.09 -25.97
CA GLU A 166 -5.18 -0.57 -27.27
C GLU A 166 -6.40 -0.15 -28.08
N ARG A 167 -7.55 0.02 -27.45
CA ARG A 167 -8.77 0.48 -28.11
C ARG A 167 -8.70 1.92 -28.57
N ARG A 168 -7.81 2.73 -27.96
CA ARG A 168 -7.61 4.15 -28.33
C ARG A 168 -6.58 4.33 -29.44
N GLU A 169 -5.74 3.36 -29.62
CA GLU A 169 -4.75 3.33 -30.69
C GLU A 169 -5.34 2.67 -31.96
#